data_6d15bfec1607274fc3671c435263daf0
#
_entry.id   6d15bfec1607274fc3671c435263daf0
#
_cell.length_a   1.000
_cell.length_b   1.000
_cell.length_c   1.000
_cell.angle_alpha   90.00
_cell.angle_beta   90.00
_cell.angle_gamma   90.00
#
_symmetry.space_group_name_H-M   'P 1'
#
loop_
_entity.id
_entity.type
_entity.pdbx_description
1 polymer ?
#
loop_
_entity_poly.entity_id
_entity_poly.type
_entity_poly.pdbx_seq_one_letter_code
_entity_poly.pdbx_strand_id
1 'polypeptide(L)'
;QDLYLANLAATIKRLRNHPSVAYYVSSNESTETSGARELMTALDGTRGYQMQSECDGVHDGSPYKQVNPMQHYDNTASPRGSRIDGFNPEYGAPTTPTIEVLREMMDEKDLWPINKPVWDYLDGGGFHLVASLYKDLVNQYGEARDIEDFAEKGQFVGAMNSKSIWENWNYNKLGYGDRYCSGLLFWYHNCPVRQVAARMWDWSLEPTASLYHTQNALQPLHVQFDYLKNTVSACNDYYRAFPGYKVTAEVYDLNSKKVWSRTAAIDLPEDGVVNDVFKIDFPANITPVH
;
A
#
# COMPACT_ATOMS: atom_id res chain seq x y z
N GLN A 1 16.89 -20.03 22.31
CA GLN A 1 15.60 -20.74 22.28
C GLN A 1 14.78 -20.47 23.55
N ASP A 2 15.32 -20.71 24.74
CA ASP A 2 14.59 -20.60 26.01
C ASP A 2 14.08 -19.18 26.29
N LEU A 3 14.90 -18.16 25.99
CA LEU A 3 14.50 -16.77 26.12
C LEU A 3 13.34 -16.40 25.17
N TYR A 4 13.40 -16.91 23.93
CA TYR A 4 12.33 -16.71 22.96
C TYR A 4 11.02 -17.33 23.47
N LEU A 5 11.04 -18.59 23.89
CA LEU A 5 9.85 -19.28 24.39
C LEU A 5 9.28 -18.61 25.65
N ALA A 6 10.15 -18.13 26.54
CA ALA A 6 9.72 -17.39 27.72
C ALA A 6 9.00 -16.05 27.35
N ASN A 7 9.55 -15.31 26.39
CA ASN A 7 8.93 -14.11 25.90
C ASN A 7 7.61 -14.40 25.16
N LEU A 8 7.58 -15.44 24.33
CA LEU A 8 6.36 -15.89 23.66
C LEU A 8 5.27 -16.25 24.68
N ALA A 9 5.60 -17.00 25.73
CA ALA A 9 4.67 -17.35 26.79
C ALA A 9 4.12 -16.11 27.50
N ALA A 10 4.97 -15.15 27.81
CA ALA A 10 4.56 -13.89 28.44
C ALA A 10 3.62 -13.07 27.52
N THR A 11 3.94 -13.01 26.24
CA THR A 11 3.13 -12.32 25.23
C THR A 11 1.75 -12.96 25.10
N ILE A 12 1.68 -14.27 24.94
CA ILE A 12 0.41 -15.01 24.81
C ILE A 12 -0.44 -14.79 26.08
N LYS A 13 0.12 -14.97 27.26
CA LYS A 13 -0.59 -14.77 28.53
C LYS A 13 -1.14 -13.35 28.68
N ARG A 14 -0.41 -12.36 28.18
CA ARG A 14 -0.83 -10.95 28.19
C ARG A 14 -1.98 -10.71 27.22
N LEU A 15 -1.92 -11.28 26.01
CA LEU A 15 -2.80 -10.93 24.90
C LEU A 15 -4.03 -11.83 24.76
N ARG A 16 -3.99 -13.08 25.25
CA ARG A 16 -5.06 -14.08 25.04
C ARG A 16 -6.45 -13.68 25.54
N ASN A 17 -6.54 -12.72 26.48
CA ASN A 17 -7.82 -12.24 26.99
C ASN A 17 -8.33 -10.99 26.25
N HIS A 18 -7.63 -10.54 25.19
CA HIS A 18 -8.07 -9.41 24.37
C HIS A 18 -8.85 -9.94 23.14
N PRO A 19 -10.16 -9.63 23.02
CA PRO A 19 -10.99 -10.12 21.91
C PRO A 19 -10.51 -9.66 20.53
N SER A 20 -9.80 -8.53 20.46
CA SER A 20 -9.25 -7.97 19.23
C SER A 20 -8.05 -8.75 18.67
N VAL A 21 -7.43 -9.62 19.46
CA VAL A 21 -6.37 -10.51 18.99
C VAL A 21 -7.02 -11.72 18.36
N ALA A 22 -7.01 -11.80 17.03
CA ALA A 22 -7.67 -12.87 16.29
C ALA A 22 -6.71 -14.02 15.89
N TYR A 23 -5.44 -13.71 15.72
CA TYR A 23 -4.49 -14.64 15.08
C TYR A 23 -3.05 -14.41 15.57
N TYR A 24 -2.24 -15.47 15.56
CA TYR A 24 -0.80 -15.40 15.86
C TYR A 24 0.03 -15.87 14.68
N VAL A 25 1.07 -15.09 14.35
CA VAL A 25 2.10 -15.47 13.37
C VAL A 25 3.43 -15.57 14.10
N SER A 26 4.09 -16.72 14.00
CA SER A 26 5.26 -17.04 14.84
C SER A 26 6.56 -16.42 14.34
N SER A 27 6.76 -16.40 13.03
CA SER A 27 8.04 -16.03 12.44
C SER A 27 7.85 -15.17 11.17
N ASN A 28 8.88 -14.41 10.82
CA ASN A 28 8.94 -13.71 9.56
C ASN A 28 9.74 -14.52 8.54
N GLU A 29 9.13 -14.90 7.41
CA GLU A 29 9.75 -15.59 6.25
C GLU A 29 10.67 -16.79 6.61
N SER A 30 10.50 -17.38 7.77
CA SER A 30 11.38 -18.44 8.25
C SER A 30 10.64 -19.45 9.11
N THR A 31 11.27 -20.62 9.30
CA THR A 31 10.71 -21.67 10.15
C THR A 31 10.53 -21.19 11.59
N GLU A 32 9.40 -21.52 12.20
CA GLU A 32 9.12 -21.22 13.59
C GLU A 32 10.16 -21.83 14.54
N THR A 33 10.35 -21.20 15.71
CA THR A 33 11.18 -21.76 16.77
C THR A 33 10.54 -23.03 17.31
N SER A 34 11.32 -24.10 17.40
CA SER A 34 10.85 -25.38 17.97
C SER A 34 10.20 -25.19 19.35
N GLY A 35 9.02 -25.76 19.52
CA GLY A 35 8.20 -25.63 20.74
C GLY A 35 7.24 -24.40 20.73
N ALA A 36 7.30 -23.52 19.72
CA ALA A 36 6.44 -22.35 19.69
C ALA A 36 4.96 -22.71 19.51
N ARG A 37 4.67 -23.63 18.60
CA ARG A 37 3.29 -24.10 18.31
C ARG A 37 2.68 -24.80 19.52
N GLU A 38 3.43 -25.70 20.15
CA GLU A 38 3.00 -26.44 21.33
C GLU A 38 2.72 -25.47 22.49
N LEU A 39 3.59 -24.50 22.69
CA LEU A 39 3.43 -23.47 23.72
C LEU A 39 2.20 -22.62 23.47
N MET A 40 1.99 -22.17 22.23
CA MET A 40 0.81 -21.40 21.85
C MET A 40 -0.47 -22.21 22.08
N THR A 41 -0.51 -23.45 21.62
CA THR A 41 -1.65 -24.35 21.80
C THR A 41 -1.97 -24.59 23.29
N ALA A 42 -0.93 -24.75 24.12
CA ALA A 42 -1.11 -24.96 25.55
C ALA A 42 -1.60 -23.70 26.30
N LEU A 43 -1.21 -22.50 25.86
CA LEU A 43 -1.55 -21.25 26.54
C LEU A 43 -2.77 -20.56 25.99
N ASP A 44 -3.03 -20.71 24.68
CA ASP A 44 -4.21 -20.15 23.98
C ASP A 44 -4.53 -20.98 22.74
N GLY A 45 -5.19 -22.08 22.90
CA GLY A 45 -5.64 -22.96 21.80
C GLY A 45 -6.91 -22.49 21.08
N THR A 46 -7.39 -21.27 21.34
CA THR A 46 -8.67 -20.78 20.81
C THR A 46 -8.51 -19.96 19.53
N ARG A 47 -7.29 -19.47 19.25
CA ARG A 47 -6.99 -18.62 18.09
C ARG A 47 -6.21 -19.37 17.04
N GLY A 48 -6.31 -18.90 15.80
CA GLY A 48 -5.50 -19.37 14.69
C GLY A 48 -4.01 -19.12 14.94
N TYR A 49 -3.19 -20.03 14.45
CA TYR A 49 -1.74 -19.95 14.54
C TYR A 49 -1.13 -20.31 13.20
N GLN A 50 -0.20 -19.47 12.77
CA GLN A 50 0.54 -19.64 11.54
C GLN A 50 2.04 -19.69 11.81
N MET A 51 2.73 -20.60 11.15
CA MET A 51 4.17 -20.85 11.36
C MET A 51 5.00 -19.61 10.97
N GLN A 52 4.68 -18.99 9.85
CA GLN A 52 5.42 -17.83 9.33
C GLN A 52 4.53 -16.93 8.50
N SER A 53 5.04 -15.74 8.15
CA SER A 53 4.33 -14.72 7.41
C SER A 53 3.98 -15.11 5.95
N GLU A 54 4.68 -16.07 5.36
CA GLU A 54 4.54 -16.46 3.95
C GLU A 54 4.12 -17.94 3.80
N CYS A 55 2.98 -18.33 4.37
CA CYS A 55 2.42 -19.68 4.22
C CYS A 55 0.89 -19.68 4.35
N ASP A 56 0.25 -20.81 4.01
CA ASP A 56 -1.18 -21.05 4.19
C ASP A 56 -2.11 -20.00 3.56
N GLY A 57 -1.76 -19.53 2.36
CA GLY A 57 -2.52 -18.50 1.63
C GLY A 57 -2.21 -17.06 2.00
N VAL A 58 -1.21 -16.86 2.86
CA VAL A 58 -0.65 -15.56 3.18
C VAL A 58 0.56 -15.30 2.29
N HIS A 59 0.64 -14.10 1.73
CA HIS A 59 1.73 -13.68 0.85
C HIS A 59 2.28 -12.37 1.33
N ASP A 60 3.55 -12.32 1.67
CA ASP A 60 4.24 -11.11 2.01
C ASP A 60 5.19 -10.62 0.89
N GLY A 61 5.85 -9.51 1.14
CA GLY A 61 6.93 -9.02 0.30
C GLY A 61 6.52 -8.38 -1.01
N SER A 62 5.31 -7.90 -1.15
CA SER A 62 4.86 -7.36 -2.42
C SER A 62 3.95 -6.15 -2.30
N PRO A 63 4.23 -5.11 -3.09
CA PRO A 63 5.52 -4.73 -3.66
C PRO A 63 6.34 -3.89 -2.67
N TYR A 64 7.65 -4.14 -2.60
CA TYR A 64 8.60 -3.25 -1.91
C TYR A 64 9.21 -2.22 -2.87
N LYS A 65 9.00 -2.39 -4.15
CA LYS A 65 9.45 -1.49 -5.20
C LYS A 65 8.28 -0.68 -5.71
N GLN A 66 8.57 0.52 -6.16
CA GLN A 66 7.61 1.27 -6.95
C GLN A 66 7.30 0.50 -8.22
N VAL A 67 6.04 0.44 -8.57
CA VAL A 67 5.57 -0.06 -9.86
C VAL A 67 4.65 0.98 -10.49
N ASN A 68 4.44 0.91 -11.79
CA ASN A 68 3.42 1.74 -12.40
C ASN A 68 2.06 1.44 -11.73
N PRO A 69 1.32 2.43 -11.23
CA PRO A 69 0.05 2.21 -10.55
C PRO A 69 -0.94 1.32 -11.31
N MET A 70 -0.92 1.36 -12.64
CA MET A 70 -1.75 0.49 -13.48
C MET A 70 -1.48 -1.00 -13.27
N GLN A 71 -0.25 -1.38 -12.89
CA GLN A 71 0.11 -2.78 -12.65
C GLN A 71 -0.59 -3.37 -11.42
N HIS A 72 -0.99 -2.54 -10.46
CA HIS A 72 -1.77 -3.01 -9.32
C HIS A 72 -3.18 -3.46 -9.69
N TYR A 73 -3.75 -2.91 -10.77
CA TYR A 73 -5.07 -3.30 -11.27
C TYR A 73 -5.04 -4.50 -12.22
N ASP A 74 -3.86 -5.00 -12.57
CA ASP A 74 -3.67 -6.20 -13.40
C ASP A 74 -3.52 -7.44 -12.53
N ASN A 75 -4.63 -8.13 -12.28
CA ASN A 75 -4.65 -9.36 -11.49
C ASN A 75 -3.93 -10.54 -12.17
N THR A 76 -3.50 -10.39 -13.42
CA THR A 76 -2.74 -11.41 -14.18
C THR A 76 -1.23 -11.21 -14.05
N ALA A 77 -0.79 -10.06 -13.56
CA ALA A 77 0.62 -9.75 -13.45
C ALA A 77 1.34 -10.59 -12.37
N SER A 78 2.64 -10.56 -12.42
CA SER A 78 3.59 -11.40 -11.71
C SER A 78 3.32 -11.63 -10.22
N PRO A 79 3.62 -12.82 -9.71
CA PRO A 79 3.36 -13.23 -8.32
C PRO A 79 4.08 -12.41 -7.25
N ARG A 80 5.09 -11.61 -7.57
CA ARG A 80 5.73 -10.70 -6.61
C ARG A 80 5.71 -9.27 -7.14
N GLY A 81 4.79 -8.47 -6.68
CA GLY A 81 4.74 -7.05 -7.02
C GLY A 81 3.37 -6.49 -7.34
N SER A 82 2.45 -7.33 -7.77
CA SER A 82 1.10 -6.89 -8.13
C SER A 82 0.02 -7.93 -7.81
N ARG A 83 0.41 -9.05 -7.18
CA ARG A 83 -0.54 -10.10 -6.83
C ARG A 83 -1.46 -9.62 -5.71
N ILE A 84 -2.75 -9.69 -5.98
CA ILE A 84 -3.81 -9.22 -5.11
C ILE A 84 -4.71 -10.40 -4.80
N ASP A 85 -4.35 -11.13 -3.77
CA ASP A 85 -5.15 -12.23 -3.23
C ASP A 85 -4.75 -12.55 -1.79
N GLY A 86 -5.67 -13.15 -1.06
CA GLY A 86 -5.44 -13.60 0.29
C GLY A 86 -5.25 -12.47 1.30
N PHE A 87 -4.37 -12.72 2.26
CA PHE A 87 -3.90 -11.76 3.24
C PHE A 87 -2.43 -11.44 2.97
N ASN A 88 -2.10 -10.17 2.81
CA ASN A 88 -0.71 -9.75 2.67
C ASN A 88 -0.26 -9.05 3.95
N PRO A 89 0.60 -9.68 4.77
CA PRO A 89 1.06 -9.11 6.03
C PRO A 89 2.16 -8.07 5.86
N GLU A 90 2.69 -7.89 4.64
CA GLU A 90 3.86 -7.07 4.44
C GLU A 90 3.92 -6.46 3.02
N TYR A 91 3.40 -5.25 2.92
CA TYR A 91 3.50 -4.40 1.73
C TYR A 91 4.24 -3.12 2.09
N GLY A 92 5.07 -2.59 1.21
CA GLY A 92 5.82 -1.40 1.59
C GLY A 92 6.53 -0.66 0.47
N ALA A 93 5.81 -0.10 -0.50
CA ALA A 93 6.42 0.77 -1.48
C ALA A 93 7.00 2.05 -0.84
N PRO A 94 8.25 2.43 -1.13
CA PRO A 94 8.87 3.63 -0.59
C PRO A 94 8.37 4.90 -1.30
N THR A 95 8.58 6.02 -0.62
CA THR A 95 8.50 7.37 -1.18
C THR A 95 9.74 8.16 -0.73
N THR A 96 9.94 9.36 -1.26
CA THR A 96 10.94 10.28 -0.72
C THR A 96 10.39 10.98 0.52
N PRO A 97 11.22 11.45 1.46
CA PRO A 97 10.85 12.50 2.39
C PRO A 97 10.47 13.79 1.66
N THR A 98 9.88 14.74 2.36
CA THR A 98 9.70 16.11 1.83
C THR A 98 11.07 16.78 1.65
N ILE A 99 11.09 17.86 0.86
CA ILE A 99 12.35 18.60 0.63
C ILE A 99 12.93 19.19 1.92
N GLU A 100 12.08 19.63 2.83
CA GLU A 100 12.47 20.17 4.13
C GLU A 100 13.23 19.12 4.94
N VAL A 101 12.71 17.91 4.98
CA VAL A 101 13.32 16.79 5.72
C VAL A 101 14.60 16.29 5.04
N LEU A 102 14.67 16.29 3.71
CA LEU A 102 15.90 15.99 2.99
C LEU A 102 17.02 16.98 3.35
N ARG A 103 16.70 18.28 3.47
CA ARG A 103 17.64 19.33 3.90
C ARG A 103 18.07 19.22 5.35
N GLU A 104 17.26 18.60 6.20
CA GLU A 104 17.66 18.30 7.58
C GLU A 104 18.61 17.09 7.69
N MET A 105 18.58 16.21 6.68
CA MET A 105 19.37 14.98 6.71
C MET A 105 20.78 15.13 6.18
N MET A 106 21.01 16.03 5.23
CA MET A 106 22.30 16.16 4.53
C MET A 106 22.56 17.58 4.06
N ASP A 107 23.83 17.88 3.80
CA ASP A 107 24.26 19.19 3.30
C ASP A 107 23.74 19.44 1.88
N GLU A 108 23.51 20.70 1.51
CA GLU A 108 23.02 21.11 0.17
C GLU A 108 23.89 20.55 -0.98
N LYS A 109 25.21 20.48 -0.79
CA LYS A 109 26.15 19.91 -1.78
C LYS A 109 25.96 18.43 -2.06
N ASP A 110 25.30 17.71 -1.15
CA ASP A 110 25.05 16.27 -1.22
C ASP A 110 23.62 15.94 -1.70
N LEU A 111 22.76 16.97 -1.74
CA LEU A 111 21.37 16.82 -2.19
C LEU A 111 21.28 16.69 -3.71
N TRP A 112 21.91 17.63 -4.43
CA TRP A 112 21.78 17.68 -5.88
C TRP A 112 23.03 18.28 -6.57
N PRO A 113 23.56 17.67 -7.66
CA PRO A 113 23.17 16.31 -8.13
C PRO A 113 23.35 15.27 -7.04
N ILE A 114 22.54 14.22 -7.06
CA ILE A 114 22.55 13.18 -6.02
C ILE A 114 23.98 12.71 -5.75
N ASN A 115 24.48 12.97 -4.53
CA ASN A 115 25.77 12.44 -4.07
C ASN A 115 25.57 10.95 -3.67
N LYS A 116 25.80 10.05 -4.64
CA LYS A 116 25.51 8.65 -4.49
C LYS A 116 26.06 8.00 -3.21
N PRO A 117 27.33 8.22 -2.79
CA PRO A 117 27.82 7.67 -1.53
C PRO A 117 27.02 8.07 -0.29
N VAL A 118 26.58 9.32 -0.20
CA VAL A 118 25.78 9.82 0.93
C VAL A 118 24.38 9.26 0.87
N TRP A 119 23.76 9.26 -0.29
CA TRP A 119 22.41 8.73 -0.48
C TRP A 119 22.36 7.21 -0.27
N ASP A 120 23.34 6.44 -0.76
CA ASP A 120 23.42 5.00 -0.52
C ASP A 120 23.56 4.68 0.99
N TYR A 121 24.31 5.50 1.73
CA TYR A 121 24.44 5.36 3.18
C TYR A 121 23.11 5.61 3.90
N LEU A 122 22.33 6.57 3.41
CA LEU A 122 21.01 6.93 3.97
C LEU A 122 19.84 6.12 3.37
N ASP A 123 20.09 5.22 2.43
CA ASP A 123 19.03 4.42 1.77
C ASP A 123 18.48 3.27 2.62
N GLY A 124 18.92 3.16 3.87
CA GLY A 124 18.46 2.11 4.77
C GLY A 124 18.98 0.71 4.45
N GLY A 125 20.00 0.63 3.64
CA GLY A 125 20.88 -0.52 3.36
C GLY A 125 20.16 -1.83 2.99
N GLY A 126 20.28 -2.30 1.81
CA GLY A 126 19.86 -3.64 1.38
C GLY A 126 18.67 -3.66 0.43
N PHE A 127 17.74 -2.74 0.50
CA PHE A 127 16.60 -2.72 -0.41
C PHE A 127 16.77 -1.77 -1.62
N HIS A 128 17.83 -0.94 -1.66
CA HIS A 128 18.15 -0.01 -2.75
C HIS A 128 16.92 0.75 -3.29
N LEU A 129 16.11 1.23 -2.38
CA LEU A 129 14.77 1.71 -2.66
C LEU A 129 14.78 3.01 -3.45
N VAL A 130 15.76 3.88 -3.19
CA VAL A 130 15.89 5.15 -3.91
C VAL A 130 16.24 4.94 -5.38
N ALA A 131 17.11 3.98 -5.70
CA ALA A 131 17.44 3.67 -7.10
C ALA A 131 16.20 3.15 -7.87
N SER A 132 15.36 2.33 -7.23
CA SER A 132 14.10 1.87 -7.81
C SER A 132 13.11 3.02 -7.98
N LEU A 133 12.93 3.83 -6.94
CA LEU A 133 12.07 5.00 -6.95
C LEU A 133 12.48 5.99 -8.06
N TYR A 134 13.79 6.29 -8.17
CA TYR A 134 14.31 7.20 -9.19
C TYR A 134 13.99 6.71 -10.60
N LYS A 135 14.20 5.41 -10.86
CA LYS A 135 13.89 4.80 -12.16
C LYS A 135 12.42 4.93 -12.52
N ASP A 136 11.52 4.65 -11.58
CA ASP A 136 10.09 4.71 -11.83
C ASP A 136 9.57 6.13 -11.93
N LEU A 137 10.16 7.06 -11.16
CA LEU A 137 9.91 8.48 -11.29
C LEU A 137 10.24 8.97 -12.70
N VAL A 138 11.44 8.65 -13.20
CA VAL A 138 11.87 9.03 -14.55
C VAL A 138 10.97 8.42 -15.61
N ASN A 139 10.60 7.15 -15.47
CA ASN A 139 9.75 6.47 -16.44
C ASN A 139 8.33 7.04 -16.50
N GLN A 140 7.81 7.57 -15.40
CA GLN A 140 6.43 8.03 -15.31
C GLN A 140 6.29 9.55 -15.48
N TYR A 141 7.26 10.34 -14.98
CA TYR A 141 7.14 11.80 -14.87
C TYR A 141 8.36 12.56 -15.44
N GLY A 142 9.29 11.83 -16.09
CA GLY A 142 10.51 12.41 -16.64
C GLY A 142 11.59 12.67 -15.60
N GLU A 143 12.78 13.05 -16.08
CA GLU A 143 13.92 13.37 -15.22
C GLU A 143 13.62 14.53 -14.28
N ALA A 144 14.15 14.45 -13.07
CA ALA A 144 14.06 15.54 -12.11
C ALA A 144 15.06 16.66 -12.51
N ARG A 145 14.61 17.90 -12.42
CA ARG A 145 15.42 19.09 -12.77
C ARG A 145 16.34 19.51 -11.63
N ASP A 146 15.89 19.33 -10.42
CA ASP A 146 16.50 19.74 -9.17
C ASP A 146 15.98 18.87 -8.03
N ILE A 147 16.45 19.13 -6.82
CA ILE A 147 16.06 18.35 -5.65
C ILE A 147 14.60 18.54 -5.25
N GLU A 148 14.05 19.73 -5.45
CA GLU A 148 12.66 20.04 -5.18
C GLU A 148 11.75 19.23 -6.10
N ASP A 149 12.01 19.26 -7.40
CA ASP A 149 11.27 18.47 -8.40
C ASP A 149 11.41 16.96 -8.16
N PHE A 150 12.59 16.50 -7.73
CA PHE A 150 12.79 15.09 -7.33
C PHE A 150 11.95 14.70 -6.13
N ALA A 151 11.95 15.51 -5.07
CA ALA A 151 11.18 15.26 -3.86
C ALA A 151 9.68 15.24 -4.15
N GLU A 152 9.17 16.23 -4.89
CA GLU A 152 7.76 16.34 -5.27
C GLU A 152 7.31 15.14 -6.12
N LYS A 153 8.04 14.79 -7.17
CA LYS A 153 7.75 13.63 -8.00
C LYS A 153 7.84 12.32 -7.23
N GLY A 154 8.84 12.20 -6.35
CA GLY A 154 9.00 11.02 -5.50
C GLY A 154 7.85 10.84 -4.51
N GLN A 155 7.37 11.92 -3.91
CA GLN A 155 6.17 11.93 -3.08
C GLN A 155 4.94 11.47 -3.88
N PHE A 156 4.78 11.97 -5.10
CA PHE A 156 3.65 11.62 -5.94
C PHE A 156 3.68 10.15 -6.39
N VAL A 157 4.85 9.65 -6.81
CA VAL A 157 5.04 8.21 -7.16
C VAL A 157 4.67 7.32 -5.98
N GLY A 158 5.15 7.63 -4.77
CA GLY A 158 4.81 6.89 -3.56
C GLY A 158 3.32 6.91 -3.24
N ALA A 159 2.71 8.09 -3.34
CA ALA A 159 1.28 8.30 -3.12
C ALA A 159 0.41 7.46 -4.06
N MET A 160 0.72 7.49 -5.35
CA MET A 160 -0.04 6.75 -6.36
C MET A 160 0.11 5.25 -6.20
N ASN A 161 1.30 4.76 -5.85
CA ASN A 161 1.51 3.33 -5.55
C ASN A 161 0.71 2.90 -4.32
N SER A 162 0.79 3.67 -3.24
CA SER A 162 0.04 3.36 -2.01
C SER A 162 -1.47 3.35 -2.26
N LYS A 163 -2.00 4.37 -2.93
CA LYS A 163 -3.42 4.47 -3.28
C LYS A 163 -3.87 3.26 -4.13
N SER A 164 -3.16 2.98 -5.22
CA SER A 164 -3.58 1.96 -6.19
C SER A 164 -3.60 0.56 -5.60
N ILE A 165 -2.68 0.21 -4.70
CA ILE A 165 -2.71 -1.11 -4.08
C ILE A 165 -3.90 -1.25 -3.12
N TRP A 166 -4.20 -0.24 -2.28
CA TRP A 166 -5.36 -0.26 -1.41
C TRP A 166 -6.66 -0.34 -2.19
N GLU A 167 -6.80 0.45 -3.25
CA GLU A 167 -7.98 0.42 -4.11
C GLU A 167 -8.15 -0.91 -4.84
N ASN A 168 -7.06 -1.55 -5.21
CA ASN A 168 -7.16 -2.85 -5.84
C ASN A 168 -7.51 -3.96 -4.84
N TRP A 169 -7.08 -3.85 -3.56
CA TRP A 169 -7.60 -4.72 -2.50
C TRP A 169 -9.10 -4.54 -2.31
N ASN A 170 -9.59 -3.30 -2.30
CA ASN A 170 -11.02 -3.01 -2.26
C ASN A 170 -11.77 -3.61 -3.44
N TYR A 171 -11.24 -3.48 -4.66
CA TYR A 171 -11.83 -4.07 -5.88
C TYR A 171 -12.00 -5.59 -5.77
N ASN A 172 -11.04 -6.27 -5.16
CA ASN A 172 -11.00 -7.73 -5.02
C ASN A 172 -11.56 -8.24 -3.68
N LYS A 173 -12.24 -7.40 -2.92
CA LYS A 173 -12.79 -7.73 -1.59
C LYS A 173 -13.71 -8.95 -1.61
N LEU A 174 -14.51 -9.11 -2.65
CA LEU A 174 -15.44 -10.25 -2.82
C LEU A 174 -14.80 -11.43 -3.57
N GLY A 175 -13.51 -11.34 -3.83
CA GLY A 175 -12.76 -12.40 -4.46
C GLY A 175 -12.48 -12.19 -5.95
N TYR A 176 -11.42 -12.87 -6.40
CA TYR A 176 -11.04 -13.00 -7.78
C TYR A 176 -10.91 -14.50 -8.09
N GLY A 177 -11.89 -15.07 -8.78
CA GLY A 177 -12.01 -16.51 -8.92
C GLY A 177 -12.31 -17.17 -7.55
N ASP A 178 -11.37 -17.98 -7.07
CA ASP A 178 -11.41 -18.67 -5.77
C ASP A 178 -10.62 -17.93 -4.66
N ARG A 179 -10.18 -16.71 -4.91
CA ARG A 179 -9.29 -15.93 -4.04
C ARG A 179 -10.01 -14.71 -3.49
N TYR A 180 -9.79 -14.42 -2.22
CA TYR A 180 -10.35 -13.28 -1.52
C TYR A 180 -9.24 -12.38 -1.02
N CYS A 181 -9.44 -11.07 -1.11
CA CYS A 181 -8.57 -10.11 -0.47
C CYS A 181 -9.08 -9.82 0.94
N SER A 182 -8.50 -10.46 1.94
CA SER A 182 -8.97 -10.39 3.32
C SER A 182 -8.22 -9.36 4.18
N GLY A 183 -7.05 -8.89 3.75
CA GLY A 183 -6.31 -7.88 4.46
C GLY A 183 -4.97 -7.55 3.83
N LEU A 184 -4.48 -6.36 4.16
CA LEU A 184 -3.19 -5.84 3.74
C LEU A 184 -2.58 -5.06 4.90
N LEU A 185 -1.35 -5.37 5.30
CA LEU A 185 -0.60 -4.65 6.31
C LEU A 185 0.59 -3.95 5.68
N PHE A 186 0.82 -2.70 6.09
CA PHE A 186 1.88 -1.89 5.54
C PHE A 186 3.19 -2.08 6.30
N TRP A 187 4.24 -2.49 5.63
CA TRP A 187 5.59 -2.57 6.13
C TRP A 187 6.46 -1.47 5.50
N TYR A 188 6.94 -0.54 6.22
CA TYR A 188 6.69 -0.26 7.60
C TYR A 188 6.17 1.16 7.80
N HIS A 189 5.61 1.44 8.96
CA HIS A 189 4.88 2.67 9.18
C HIS A 189 5.77 3.92 9.18
N ASN A 190 6.88 3.88 9.88
CA ASN A 190 7.81 4.99 10.02
C ASN A 190 9.28 4.52 10.08
N CYS A 191 10.20 5.42 9.79
CA CYS A 191 11.64 5.14 9.80
C CYS A 191 12.23 5.45 11.18
N PRO A 192 12.93 4.51 11.85
CA PRO A 192 13.53 4.75 13.17
C PRO A 192 14.84 5.54 13.13
N VAL A 193 15.42 5.72 11.96
CA VAL A 193 16.68 6.43 11.69
C VAL A 193 16.54 7.28 10.43
N ARG A 194 17.48 8.20 10.24
CA ARG A 194 17.53 9.01 9.01
C ARG A 194 17.63 8.13 7.77
N GLN A 195 16.65 8.21 6.91
CA GLN A 195 16.57 7.47 5.66
C GLN A 195 15.97 8.34 4.55
N VAL A 196 16.55 8.25 3.36
CA VAL A 196 16.01 8.90 2.15
C VAL A 196 14.84 8.12 1.53
N ALA A 197 14.60 6.89 1.97
CA ALA A 197 13.45 6.08 1.60
C ALA A 197 12.39 6.16 2.70
N ALA A 198 11.49 7.12 2.60
CA ALA A 198 10.36 7.25 3.53
C ALA A 198 9.25 6.22 3.23
N ARG A 199 8.28 6.16 4.13
CA ARG A 199 7.08 5.34 4.03
C ARG A 199 5.82 6.21 4.24
N MET A 200 4.90 5.80 5.14
CA MET A 200 3.77 6.65 5.55
C MET A 200 4.26 7.90 6.30
N TRP A 201 5.29 7.72 7.11
CA TRP A 201 5.98 8.76 7.86
C TRP A 201 7.48 8.65 7.58
N ASP A 202 8.17 9.73 7.55
CA ASP A 202 9.63 9.72 7.51
C ASP A 202 10.25 9.57 8.91
N TRP A 203 11.57 9.69 9.01
CA TRP A 203 12.29 9.53 10.27
C TRP A 203 12.00 10.65 11.30
N SER A 204 11.61 11.83 10.83
CA SER A 204 11.24 12.97 11.70
C SER A 204 9.75 12.95 12.09
N LEU A 205 9.02 11.91 11.68
CA LEU A 205 7.57 11.76 11.84
C LEU A 205 6.76 12.78 11.03
N GLU A 206 7.35 13.32 9.98
CA GLU A 206 6.60 14.11 9.00
C GLU A 206 5.79 13.18 8.09
N PRO A 207 4.48 13.43 7.91
CA PRO A 207 3.64 12.59 7.06
C PRO A 207 3.99 12.78 5.59
N THR A 208 4.06 11.68 4.85
CA THR A 208 4.29 11.71 3.41
C THR A 208 2.97 11.76 2.64
N ALA A 209 3.03 12.06 1.35
CA ALA A 209 1.86 12.00 0.47
C ALA A 209 1.23 10.59 0.42
N SER A 210 2.03 9.53 0.65
CA SER A 210 1.52 8.16 0.76
C SER A 210 0.52 7.97 1.88
N LEU A 211 0.72 8.63 3.04
CA LEU A 211 -0.23 8.59 4.16
C LEU A 211 -1.60 9.15 3.74
N TYR A 212 -1.63 10.32 3.15
CA TYR A 212 -2.89 10.97 2.78
C TYR A 212 -3.63 10.22 1.67
N HIS A 213 -2.92 9.66 0.71
CA HIS A 213 -3.53 8.86 -0.35
C HIS A 213 -4.03 7.52 0.15
N THR A 214 -3.32 6.90 1.11
CA THR A 214 -3.81 5.72 1.83
C THR A 214 -5.07 6.04 2.63
N GLN A 215 -5.08 7.16 3.37
CA GLN A 215 -6.27 7.60 4.11
C GLN A 215 -7.49 7.78 3.19
N ASN A 216 -7.28 8.33 2.00
CA ASN A 216 -8.35 8.48 1.02
C ASN A 216 -8.85 7.13 0.50
N ALA A 217 -7.93 6.21 0.15
CA ALA A 217 -8.29 4.88 -0.35
C ALA A 217 -9.00 4.00 0.72
N LEU A 218 -8.76 4.28 2.00
CA LEU A 218 -9.34 3.56 3.14
C LEU A 218 -10.58 4.26 3.73
N GLN A 219 -11.20 5.21 3.02
CA GLN A 219 -12.47 5.76 3.48
C GLN A 219 -13.54 4.66 3.49
N PRO A 220 -14.33 4.53 4.57
CA PRO A 220 -15.34 3.45 4.67
C PRO A 220 -16.40 3.44 3.57
N LEU A 221 -16.66 4.59 2.95
CA LEU A 221 -17.37 4.69 1.67
C LEU A 221 -16.40 5.32 0.68
N HIS A 222 -15.98 4.53 -0.28
CA HIS A 222 -14.95 4.94 -1.23
C HIS A 222 -15.41 4.71 -2.67
N VAL A 223 -15.13 5.69 -3.53
CA VAL A 223 -15.30 5.57 -4.99
C VAL A 223 -13.91 5.62 -5.60
N GLN A 224 -13.59 4.63 -6.41
CA GLN A 224 -12.27 4.45 -6.97
C GLN A 224 -12.31 4.30 -8.50
N PHE A 225 -11.17 4.59 -9.12
CA PHE A 225 -10.96 4.49 -10.56
C PHE A 225 -9.91 3.45 -10.89
N ASP A 226 -10.26 2.47 -11.71
CA ASP A 226 -9.31 1.49 -12.27
C ASP A 226 -8.63 2.09 -13.50
N TYR A 227 -7.35 2.38 -13.37
CA TYR A 227 -6.54 3.01 -14.43
C TYR A 227 -6.29 2.10 -15.62
N LEU A 228 -6.38 0.78 -15.44
CA LEU A 228 -6.18 -0.19 -16.53
C LEU A 228 -7.44 -0.35 -17.38
N LYS A 229 -8.60 -0.47 -16.73
CA LYS A 229 -9.89 -0.70 -17.39
C LYS A 229 -10.63 0.59 -17.74
N ASN A 230 -10.23 1.72 -17.13
CA ASN A 230 -10.96 2.98 -17.16
C ASN A 230 -12.38 2.87 -16.59
N THR A 231 -12.55 2.09 -15.52
CA THR A 231 -13.83 1.87 -14.86
C THR A 231 -13.88 2.48 -13.48
N VAL A 232 -15.08 2.81 -13.02
CA VAL A 232 -15.35 3.34 -11.70
C VAL A 232 -16.02 2.27 -10.86
N SER A 233 -15.53 2.08 -9.63
CA SER A 233 -16.07 1.14 -8.65
C SER A 233 -16.39 1.85 -7.34
N ALA A 234 -17.26 1.27 -6.52
CA ALA A 234 -17.60 1.80 -5.19
C ALA A 234 -17.47 0.70 -4.14
N CYS A 235 -16.85 1.03 -3.00
CA CYS A 235 -16.61 0.14 -1.87
C CYS A 235 -17.36 0.65 -0.63
N ASN A 236 -17.83 -0.28 0.19
CA ASN A 236 -18.49 -0.02 1.47
C ASN A 236 -17.93 -0.96 2.54
N ASP A 237 -17.33 -0.40 3.59
CA ASP A 237 -16.82 -1.11 4.76
C ASP A 237 -17.76 -0.99 5.98
N TYR A 238 -18.92 -0.34 5.80
CA TYR A 238 -19.93 -0.36 6.86
C TYR A 238 -20.79 -1.63 6.79
N TYR A 239 -21.16 -2.15 7.95
CA TYR A 239 -22.14 -3.24 8.10
C TYR A 239 -23.58 -2.74 7.92
N ARG A 240 -23.81 -1.96 6.87
CA ARG A 240 -25.13 -1.52 6.39
C ARG A 240 -25.07 -1.24 4.91
N ALA A 241 -26.14 -1.56 4.19
CA ALA A 241 -26.28 -1.25 2.77
C ALA A 241 -26.67 0.23 2.54
N PHE A 242 -26.34 0.72 1.35
CA PHE A 242 -26.72 2.05 0.87
C PHE A 242 -27.46 1.92 -0.47
N PRO A 243 -28.80 1.71 -0.43
CA PRO A 243 -29.60 1.61 -1.66
C PRO A 243 -29.68 2.98 -2.36
N GLY A 244 -29.63 2.96 -3.68
CA GLY A 244 -29.68 4.17 -4.50
C GLY A 244 -28.48 5.11 -4.34
N TYR A 245 -27.33 4.59 -3.90
CA TYR A 245 -26.08 5.34 -3.77
C TYR A 245 -25.66 5.92 -5.12
N LYS A 246 -25.41 7.22 -5.18
CA LYS A 246 -25.05 7.91 -6.41
C LYS A 246 -23.54 8.00 -6.54
N VAL A 247 -23.01 7.41 -7.62
CA VAL A 247 -21.60 7.49 -8.00
C VAL A 247 -21.47 8.45 -9.18
N THR A 248 -20.64 9.48 -9.04
CA THR A 248 -20.37 10.48 -10.09
C THR A 248 -18.88 10.48 -10.40
N ALA A 249 -18.55 10.46 -11.69
CA ALA A 249 -17.21 10.72 -12.17
C ALA A 249 -17.23 11.90 -13.14
N GLU A 250 -16.19 12.70 -13.07
CA GLU A 250 -16.01 13.89 -13.91
C GLU A 250 -14.58 13.91 -14.46
N VAL A 251 -14.43 14.29 -15.72
CA VAL A 251 -13.11 14.48 -16.35
C VAL A 251 -12.94 15.95 -16.68
N TYR A 252 -11.80 16.48 -16.30
CA TYR A 252 -11.39 17.86 -16.55
C TYR A 252 -10.15 17.88 -17.42
N ASP A 253 -10.05 18.89 -18.30
CA ASP A 253 -8.80 19.18 -19.01
C ASP A 253 -7.81 19.93 -18.10
N LEU A 254 -6.58 20.15 -18.59
CA LEU A 254 -5.54 20.87 -17.85
C LEU A 254 -5.86 22.34 -17.57
N ASN A 255 -6.92 22.90 -18.17
CA ASN A 255 -7.43 24.23 -17.88
C ASN A 255 -8.61 24.21 -16.89
N SER A 256 -8.83 23.08 -16.20
CA SER A 256 -9.93 22.87 -15.27
C SER A 256 -11.32 22.95 -15.90
N LYS A 257 -11.44 22.79 -17.22
CA LYS A 257 -12.72 22.72 -17.91
C LYS A 257 -13.24 21.30 -17.91
N LYS A 258 -14.45 21.10 -17.39
CA LYS A 258 -15.12 19.80 -17.42
C LYS A 258 -15.44 19.38 -18.86
N VAL A 259 -14.92 18.24 -19.28
CA VAL A 259 -15.05 17.70 -20.63
C VAL A 259 -15.93 16.48 -20.71
N TRP A 260 -16.15 15.83 -19.57
CA TRP A 260 -17.04 14.65 -19.47
C TRP A 260 -17.58 14.52 -18.05
N SER A 261 -18.77 13.94 -17.91
CA SER A 261 -19.36 13.61 -16.61
C SER A 261 -20.36 12.49 -16.76
N ARG A 262 -20.41 11.57 -15.80
CA ARG A 262 -21.44 10.54 -15.69
C ARG A 262 -21.79 10.29 -14.23
N THR A 263 -23.10 10.08 -13.99
CA THR A 263 -23.63 9.66 -12.70
C THR A 263 -24.43 8.38 -12.88
N ALA A 264 -24.25 7.42 -11.99
CA ALA A 264 -25.08 6.22 -11.90
C ALA A 264 -25.57 6.04 -10.46
N ALA A 265 -26.77 5.49 -10.32
CA ALA A 265 -27.29 5.03 -9.03
C ALA A 265 -27.03 3.52 -8.92
N ILE A 266 -26.58 3.08 -7.75
CA ILE A 266 -26.30 1.67 -7.44
C ILE A 266 -26.87 1.30 -6.07
N ASP A 267 -27.13 0.04 -5.87
CA ASP A 267 -27.35 -0.49 -4.53
C ASP A 267 -26.02 -1.03 -4.00
N LEU A 268 -25.42 -0.29 -3.09
CA LEU A 268 -24.12 -0.63 -2.53
C LEU A 268 -24.34 -1.53 -1.29
N PRO A 269 -23.91 -2.82 -1.34
CA PRO A 269 -24.20 -3.77 -0.28
C PRO A 269 -23.41 -3.43 1.01
N GLU A 270 -23.86 -3.98 2.13
CA GLU A 270 -23.10 -3.96 3.37
C GLU A 270 -21.79 -4.73 3.20
N ASP A 271 -20.70 -4.22 3.79
CA ASP A 271 -19.36 -4.82 3.76
C ASP A 271 -18.98 -5.35 2.37
N GLY A 272 -19.25 -4.56 1.32
CA GLY A 272 -19.15 -5.03 -0.04
C GLY A 272 -18.64 -4.02 -1.05
N VAL A 273 -18.60 -4.43 -2.30
CA VAL A 273 -18.13 -3.64 -3.43
C VAL A 273 -19.06 -3.81 -4.63
N VAL A 274 -19.26 -2.74 -5.39
CA VAL A 274 -19.85 -2.78 -6.73
C VAL A 274 -18.78 -2.38 -7.72
N ASN A 275 -18.22 -3.37 -8.38
CA ASN A 275 -17.18 -3.19 -9.37
C ASN A 275 -17.73 -2.74 -10.72
N ASP A 276 -16.92 -1.98 -11.45
CA ASP A 276 -17.20 -1.59 -12.85
C ASP A 276 -18.59 -0.95 -13.04
N VAL A 277 -19.00 -0.06 -12.13
CA VAL A 277 -20.29 0.65 -12.17
C VAL A 277 -20.51 1.29 -13.54
N PHE A 278 -19.49 1.90 -14.10
CA PHE A 278 -19.44 2.35 -15.47
C PHE A 278 -18.00 2.59 -15.92
N LYS A 279 -17.81 2.57 -17.24
CA LYS A 279 -16.58 2.95 -17.89
C LYS A 279 -16.57 4.45 -18.20
N ILE A 280 -15.41 5.07 -18.06
CA ILE A 280 -15.16 6.43 -18.54
C ILE A 280 -14.75 6.34 -20.01
N ASP A 281 -15.59 6.90 -20.88
CA ASP A 281 -15.28 7.04 -22.31
C ASP A 281 -14.61 8.39 -22.52
N PHE A 282 -13.28 8.38 -22.54
CA PHE A 282 -12.53 9.60 -22.78
C PHE A 282 -12.83 10.16 -24.18
N PRO A 283 -13.09 11.46 -24.32
CA PRO A 283 -13.22 12.06 -25.66
C PRO A 283 -12.00 11.78 -26.53
N ALA A 284 -12.22 11.50 -27.82
CA ALA A 284 -11.17 11.06 -28.75
C ALA A 284 -9.98 12.03 -28.90
N ASN A 285 -10.17 13.28 -28.53
CA ASN A 285 -9.17 14.35 -28.55
C ASN A 285 -8.48 14.58 -27.20
N ILE A 286 -8.75 13.72 -26.22
CA ILE A 286 -8.16 13.81 -24.87
C ILE A 286 -7.32 12.56 -24.64
N THR A 287 -6.04 12.77 -24.36
CA THR A 287 -5.15 11.71 -23.84
C THR A 287 -5.17 11.82 -22.32
N PRO A 288 -5.60 10.79 -21.59
CA PRO A 288 -5.52 10.79 -20.15
C PRO A 288 -4.07 10.98 -19.69
N VAL A 289 -3.86 11.89 -18.75
CA VAL A 289 -2.57 12.05 -18.04
C VAL A 289 -2.82 11.47 -16.65
N HIS A 290 -2.06 10.46 -16.32
CA HIS A 290 -2.18 9.71 -15.06
C HIS A 290 -1.08 10.11 -14.09
#